data_75c4268c45149036434b47808d767af3
#
_entry.id   75c4268c45149036434b47808d767af3
#
_cell.length_a   1.000
_cell.length_b   1.000
_cell.length_c   1.000
_cell.angle_alpha   90.00
_cell.angle_beta   90.00
_cell.angle_gamma   90.00
#
_symmetry.space_group_name_H-M   'P 1'
#
loop_
_entity.id
_entity.type
_entity.pdbx_description
1 polymer ?
#
loop_
_entity_poly.entity_id
_entity_poly.type
_entity_poly.pdbx_seq_one_letter_code
_entity_poly.pdbx_strand_id
1 'polypeptide(L)'
;MPEPIGWPDDPNSQPPLPSSSLMVEDGLELLAPIEGDARELFVTVDENRKYLREWLPWLDDVNSVDDELAMIRRIRDDKNFNWIYLIRVYGELVGVVSLNWVDWDNRSFGLGYWVSESSSGRGIITKSCRRVIEHCFVDLKLHRLVIEVAADNHPSRAVAERLGLRLEGISKDREWLYDRFTDSVMFAITAPEWNVQSGAN
;
A
#
# COMPACT_ATOMS: atom_id res chain seq x y z
N MET A 1 -30.61 13.30 -11.65
CA MET A 1 -30.24 13.18 -10.21
C MET A 1 -29.05 12.24 -10.19
N PRO A 2 -27.93 12.55 -9.54
CA PRO A 2 -26.89 11.56 -9.38
C PRO A 2 -27.50 10.36 -8.64
N GLU A 3 -27.17 9.15 -9.09
CA GLU A 3 -27.57 7.93 -8.39
C GLU A 3 -27.06 8.00 -6.95
N PRO A 4 -27.86 7.53 -5.97
CA PRO A 4 -27.39 7.44 -4.61
C PRO A 4 -26.10 6.62 -4.64
N ILE A 5 -25.02 7.22 -4.19
CA ILE A 5 -23.77 6.52 -3.97
C ILE A 5 -24.14 5.40 -3.01
N GLY A 6 -23.96 4.14 -3.42
CA GLY A 6 -24.15 3.00 -2.54
C GLY A 6 -23.39 3.25 -1.22
N TRP A 7 -22.99 2.28 -0.50
CA TRP A 7 -22.18 2.56 0.68
C TRP A 7 -21.31 3.85 0.51
N PRO A 8 -21.27 4.80 1.47
CA PRO A 8 -21.70 4.66 2.87
C PRO A 8 -23.07 5.27 3.24
N ASP A 9 -23.87 5.66 2.28
CA ASP A 9 -25.14 6.38 2.55
C ASP A 9 -26.27 5.45 3.04
N ASP A 10 -26.06 4.11 2.96
CA ASP A 10 -26.92 3.12 3.58
C ASP A 10 -26.23 2.53 4.83
N PRO A 11 -26.73 2.84 6.05
CA PRO A 11 -26.14 2.31 7.29
C PRO A 11 -26.24 0.78 7.43
N ASN A 12 -27.00 0.11 6.56
CA ASN A 12 -27.11 -1.35 6.52
C ASN A 12 -26.20 -1.97 5.45
N SER A 13 -25.54 -1.19 4.62
CA SER A 13 -24.61 -1.68 3.62
C SER A 13 -23.22 -1.92 4.26
N GLN A 14 -22.59 -2.99 3.83
CA GLN A 14 -21.18 -3.25 4.22
C GLN A 14 -20.24 -2.55 3.24
N PRO A 15 -19.05 -2.11 3.70
CA PRO A 15 -18.03 -1.61 2.80
C PRO A 15 -17.69 -2.63 1.71
N PRO A 16 -17.43 -2.19 0.47
CA PRO A 16 -16.99 -3.09 -0.58
C PRO A 16 -15.63 -3.72 -0.21
N LEU A 17 -15.44 -4.98 -0.54
CA LEU A 17 -14.16 -5.65 -0.37
C LEU A 17 -13.20 -5.25 -1.50
N PRO A 18 -11.90 -5.07 -1.22
CA PRO A 18 -10.90 -4.91 -2.25
C PRO A 18 -10.88 -6.08 -3.23
N SER A 19 -10.61 -5.81 -4.50
CA SER A 19 -10.47 -6.86 -5.51
C SER A 19 -9.29 -7.80 -5.16
N SER A 20 -9.43 -9.08 -5.45
CA SER A 20 -8.33 -10.05 -5.24
C SER A 20 -7.20 -9.91 -6.25
N SER A 21 -7.43 -9.21 -7.37
CA SER A 21 -6.42 -8.97 -8.39
C SER A 21 -6.63 -7.63 -9.08
N LEU A 22 -5.54 -6.95 -9.42
CA LEU A 22 -5.53 -5.70 -10.18
C LEU A 22 -4.46 -5.77 -11.26
N MET A 23 -4.87 -5.73 -12.53
CA MET A 23 -3.92 -5.58 -13.64
C MET A 23 -3.41 -4.13 -13.67
N VAL A 24 -2.09 -3.96 -13.76
CA VAL A 24 -1.43 -2.66 -13.88
C VAL A 24 -1.09 -2.37 -15.34
N GLU A 25 -0.31 -3.25 -15.96
CA GLU A 25 0.07 -3.25 -17.38
C GLU A 25 0.52 -4.65 -17.78
N ASP A 26 0.85 -4.86 -19.04
CA ASP A 26 1.35 -6.17 -19.51
C ASP A 26 2.58 -6.60 -18.70
N GLY A 27 2.51 -7.79 -18.12
CA GLY A 27 3.54 -8.36 -17.26
C GLY A 27 3.66 -7.76 -15.86
N LEU A 28 2.81 -6.80 -15.47
CA LEU A 28 2.77 -6.25 -14.11
C LEU A 28 1.37 -6.36 -13.52
N GLU A 29 1.23 -7.17 -12.49
CA GLU A 29 -0.03 -7.41 -11.80
C GLU A 29 0.11 -7.37 -10.28
N LEU A 30 -1.00 -7.14 -9.61
CA LEU A 30 -1.12 -7.10 -8.17
C LEU A 30 -2.12 -8.18 -7.73
N LEU A 31 -1.68 -9.09 -6.88
CA LEU A 31 -2.50 -10.21 -6.41
C LEU A 31 -2.62 -10.21 -4.90
N ALA A 32 -3.84 -10.39 -4.39
CA ALA A 32 -4.03 -10.68 -2.97
C ALA A 32 -3.31 -11.99 -2.63
N PRO A 33 -2.56 -12.07 -1.52
CA PRO A 33 -1.80 -13.26 -1.18
C PRO A 33 -2.72 -14.42 -0.82
N ILE A 34 -2.29 -15.61 -1.20
CA ILE A 34 -2.85 -16.89 -0.73
C ILE A 34 -1.83 -17.61 0.14
N GLU A 35 -2.25 -18.60 0.93
CA GLU A 35 -1.34 -19.33 1.82
C GLU A 35 -0.14 -19.96 1.08
N GLY A 36 -0.32 -20.32 -0.20
CA GLY A 36 0.74 -20.84 -1.04
C GLY A 36 1.88 -19.86 -1.34
N ASP A 37 1.63 -18.55 -1.20
CA ASP A 37 2.63 -17.51 -1.46
C ASP A 37 3.61 -17.32 -0.30
N ALA A 38 3.31 -17.85 0.90
CA ALA A 38 4.08 -17.61 2.13
C ALA A 38 5.59 -17.91 1.96
N ARG A 39 5.93 -19.00 1.28
CA ARG A 39 7.33 -19.39 1.05
C ARG A 39 8.04 -18.40 0.12
N GLU A 40 7.41 -18.04 -1.00
CA GLU A 40 8.00 -17.11 -1.97
C GLU A 40 8.14 -15.71 -1.34
N LEU A 41 7.13 -15.27 -0.59
CA LEU A 41 7.17 -13.99 0.12
C LEU A 41 8.32 -13.95 1.13
N PHE A 42 8.45 -14.98 1.97
CA PHE A 42 9.55 -15.08 2.93
C PHE A 42 10.92 -15.05 2.23
N VAL A 43 11.12 -15.82 1.15
CA VAL A 43 12.38 -15.82 0.40
C VAL A 43 12.67 -14.43 -0.16
N THR A 44 11.68 -13.77 -0.77
CA THR A 44 11.86 -12.42 -1.33
C THR A 44 12.23 -11.41 -0.25
N VAL A 45 11.59 -11.48 0.92
CA VAL A 45 11.89 -10.63 2.08
C VAL A 45 13.32 -10.91 2.58
N ASP A 46 13.68 -12.17 2.77
CA ASP A 46 14.95 -12.56 3.37
C ASP A 46 16.15 -12.21 2.46
N GLU A 47 16.05 -12.43 1.16
CA GLU A 47 17.05 -12.01 0.18
C GLU A 47 17.26 -10.49 0.14
N ASN A 48 16.22 -9.71 0.47
CA ASN A 48 16.26 -8.26 0.47
C ASN A 48 16.34 -7.65 1.88
N ARG A 49 16.48 -8.48 2.93
CA ARG A 49 16.43 -8.06 4.33
C ARG A 49 17.34 -6.88 4.64
N LYS A 50 18.60 -6.91 4.22
CA LYS A 50 19.56 -5.82 4.49
C LYS A 50 19.11 -4.49 3.89
N TYR A 51 18.57 -4.50 2.68
CA TYR A 51 18.08 -3.32 1.97
C TYR A 51 16.78 -2.80 2.57
N LEU A 52 15.82 -3.68 2.82
CA LEU A 52 14.50 -3.31 3.32
C LEU A 52 14.53 -2.89 4.80
N ARG A 53 15.40 -3.51 5.61
CA ARG A 53 15.50 -3.27 7.05
C ARG A 53 15.87 -1.83 7.39
N GLU A 54 16.47 -1.09 6.47
CA GLU A 54 16.78 0.33 6.71
C GLU A 54 15.54 1.15 7.09
N TRP A 55 14.36 0.77 6.56
CA TRP A 55 13.12 1.53 6.72
C TRP A 55 11.95 0.71 7.27
N LEU A 56 12.09 -0.60 7.39
CA LEU A 56 11.00 -1.51 7.72
C LEU A 56 11.36 -2.35 8.95
N PRO A 57 11.20 -1.81 10.18
CA PRO A 57 11.62 -2.48 11.41
C PRO A 57 10.85 -3.78 11.69
N TRP A 58 9.62 -3.93 11.17
CA TRP A 58 8.82 -5.13 11.30
C TRP A 58 9.48 -6.40 10.70
N LEU A 59 10.49 -6.23 9.83
CA LEU A 59 11.24 -7.37 9.27
C LEU A 59 11.99 -8.18 10.34
N ASP A 60 12.29 -7.58 11.48
CA ASP A 60 12.95 -8.29 12.59
C ASP A 60 12.03 -9.33 13.23
N ASP A 61 10.71 -9.21 13.05
CA ASP A 61 9.70 -10.15 13.52
C ASP A 61 9.40 -11.27 12.50
N VAL A 62 9.88 -11.15 11.25
CA VAL A 62 9.69 -12.14 10.18
C VAL A 62 10.93 -13.00 10.04
N ASN A 63 10.92 -14.20 10.63
CA ASN A 63 12.06 -15.09 10.72
C ASN A 63 11.86 -16.45 10.03
N SER A 64 10.64 -16.73 9.58
CA SER A 64 10.27 -18.02 9.00
C SER A 64 9.12 -17.90 7.99
N VAL A 65 8.92 -18.95 7.21
CA VAL A 65 7.75 -19.09 6.34
C VAL A 65 6.44 -19.07 7.14
N ASP A 66 6.46 -19.61 8.37
CA ASP A 66 5.28 -19.67 9.24
C ASP A 66 4.85 -18.27 9.70
N ASP A 67 5.76 -17.32 9.86
CA ASP A 67 5.44 -15.94 10.19
C ASP A 67 4.68 -15.25 9.04
N GLU A 68 5.13 -15.44 7.81
CA GLU A 68 4.43 -14.93 6.62
C GLU A 68 3.07 -15.64 6.42
N LEU A 69 3.00 -16.94 6.67
CA LEU A 69 1.74 -17.68 6.62
C LEU A 69 0.75 -17.16 7.66
N ALA A 70 1.21 -16.88 8.87
CA ALA A 70 0.39 -16.31 9.94
C ALA A 70 -0.11 -14.90 9.56
N MET A 71 0.74 -14.08 8.96
CA MET A 71 0.39 -12.75 8.45
C MET A 71 -0.67 -12.85 7.35
N ILE A 72 -0.51 -13.73 6.35
CA ILE A 72 -1.48 -13.94 5.27
C ILE A 72 -2.85 -14.37 5.83
N ARG A 73 -2.86 -15.31 6.79
CA ARG A 73 -4.10 -15.75 7.45
C ARG A 73 -4.77 -14.62 8.20
N ARG A 74 -4.00 -13.82 8.94
CA ARG A 74 -4.52 -12.66 9.68
C ARG A 74 -5.17 -11.64 8.73
N ILE A 75 -4.54 -11.31 7.62
CA ILE A 75 -5.11 -10.37 6.62
C ILE A 75 -6.43 -10.90 6.05
N ARG A 76 -6.50 -12.19 5.72
CA ARG A 76 -7.72 -12.81 5.22
C ARG A 76 -8.87 -12.78 6.24
N ASP A 77 -8.55 -12.97 7.51
CA ASP A 77 -9.53 -13.11 8.59
C ASP A 77 -9.85 -11.77 9.29
N ASP A 78 -9.06 -10.70 9.01
CA ASP A 78 -9.21 -9.38 9.62
C ASP A 78 -10.33 -8.58 8.94
N LYS A 79 -11.41 -8.38 9.67
CA LYS A 79 -12.54 -7.54 9.23
C LYS A 79 -12.24 -6.04 9.24
N ASN A 80 -11.12 -5.61 9.84
CA ASN A 80 -10.70 -4.21 9.93
C ASN A 80 -9.80 -3.77 8.76
N PHE A 81 -9.62 -4.64 7.76
CA PHE A 81 -9.00 -4.33 6.48
C PHE A 81 -7.57 -3.75 6.53
N ASN A 82 -6.62 -4.56 7.00
CA ASN A 82 -5.28 -4.50 6.47
C ASN A 82 -5.26 -5.34 5.19
N TRP A 83 -5.08 -4.74 4.03
CA TRP A 83 -5.07 -5.46 2.77
C TRP A 83 -3.72 -5.30 2.10
N ILE A 84 -3.19 -6.38 1.56
CA ILE A 84 -1.94 -6.32 0.80
C ILE A 84 -2.11 -6.90 -0.61
N TYR A 85 -1.31 -6.39 -1.53
CA TYR A 85 -1.14 -6.92 -2.86
C TYR A 85 0.33 -7.30 -3.08
N LEU A 86 0.57 -8.52 -3.47
CA LEU A 86 1.84 -8.96 -4.00
C LEU A 86 2.05 -8.36 -5.39
N ILE A 87 3.17 -7.69 -5.60
CA ILE A 87 3.55 -7.13 -6.91
C ILE A 87 4.27 -8.23 -7.68
N ARG A 88 3.68 -8.65 -8.81
CA ARG A 88 4.29 -9.65 -9.69
C ARG A 88 4.68 -9.04 -11.03
N VAL A 89 5.93 -9.29 -11.43
CA VAL A 89 6.46 -8.90 -12.73
C VAL A 89 6.75 -10.17 -13.54
N TYR A 90 5.97 -10.40 -14.61
CA TYR A 90 5.99 -11.65 -15.38
C TYR A 90 5.87 -12.91 -14.50
N GLY A 91 5.03 -12.82 -13.45
CA GLY A 91 4.78 -13.90 -12.49
C GLY A 91 5.77 -13.95 -11.31
N GLU A 92 6.91 -13.29 -11.36
CA GLU A 92 7.89 -13.21 -10.27
C GLU A 92 7.45 -12.20 -9.21
N LEU A 93 7.47 -12.59 -7.94
CA LEU A 93 7.19 -11.71 -6.80
C LEU A 93 8.36 -10.76 -6.57
N VAL A 94 8.09 -9.45 -6.68
CA VAL A 94 9.13 -8.43 -6.54
C VAL A 94 8.87 -7.43 -5.41
N GLY A 95 7.71 -7.45 -4.77
CA GLY A 95 7.37 -6.49 -3.72
C GLY A 95 5.92 -6.56 -3.27
N VAL A 96 5.51 -5.57 -2.49
CA VAL A 96 4.16 -5.46 -1.91
C VAL A 96 3.67 -4.01 -1.96
N VAL A 97 2.37 -3.84 -2.20
CA VAL A 97 1.61 -2.62 -1.86
C VAL A 97 0.57 -3.00 -0.81
N SER A 98 0.45 -2.20 0.25
CA SER A 98 -0.48 -2.46 1.35
C SER A 98 -1.41 -1.28 1.61
N LEU A 99 -2.66 -1.59 1.97
CA LEU A 99 -3.52 -0.67 2.70
C LEU A 99 -3.21 -0.85 4.18
N ASN A 100 -2.36 0.01 4.74
CA ASN A 100 -1.90 -0.11 6.13
C ASN A 100 -3.02 0.07 7.13
N TRP A 101 -4.02 0.85 6.75
CA TRP A 101 -5.26 1.08 7.48
C TRP A 101 -6.32 1.63 6.52
N VAL A 102 -7.59 1.38 6.85
CA VAL A 102 -8.75 1.99 6.20
C VAL A 102 -9.70 2.49 7.28
N ASP A 103 -10.03 3.78 7.21
CA ASP A 103 -11.05 4.41 8.01
C ASP A 103 -12.30 4.59 7.15
N TRP A 104 -13.24 3.67 7.31
CA TRP A 104 -14.46 3.65 6.50
C TRP A 104 -15.40 4.81 6.82
N ASP A 105 -15.44 5.27 8.06
CA ASP A 105 -16.31 6.37 8.49
C ASP A 105 -15.86 7.68 7.86
N ASN A 106 -14.56 7.92 7.82
CA ASN A 106 -13.95 9.09 7.19
C ASN A 106 -13.56 8.86 5.73
N ARG A 107 -13.76 7.65 5.18
CA ARG A 107 -13.39 7.24 3.83
C ARG A 107 -11.94 7.55 3.48
N SER A 108 -11.06 7.27 4.43
CA SER A 108 -9.63 7.53 4.27
C SER A 108 -8.81 6.24 4.42
N PHE A 109 -7.62 6.23 3.83
CA PHE A 109 -6.75 5.06 3.87
C PHE A 109 -5.28 5.46 3.84
N GLY A 110 -4.47 4.61 4.46
CA GLY A 110 -3.01 4.70 4.44
C GLY A 110 -2.41 3.68 3.51
N LEU A 111 -1.46 4.09 2.67
CA LEU A 111 -0.77 3.22 1.73
C LEU A 111 0.68 3.02 2.17
N GLY A 112 1.13 1.75 2.14
CA GLY A 112 2.52 1.35 2.31
C GLY A 112 3.00 0.52 1.12
N TYR A 113 4.32 0.42 0.94
CA TYR A 113 4.91 -0.36 -0.15
C TYR A 113 6.38 -0.65 0.08
N TRP A 114 6.84 -1.72 -0.53
CA TRP A 114 8.25 -2.03 -0.71
C TRP A 114 8.48 -2.83 -2.00
N VAL A 115 9.70 -2.84 -2.48
CA VAL A 115 10.13 -3.60 -3.65
C VAL A 115 11.53 -4.15 -3.43
N SER A 116 11.87 -5.28 -4.04
CA SER A 116 13.22 -5.83 -4.02
C SER A 116 14.24 -4.83 -4.56
N GLU A 117 15.47 -4.87 -4.06
CA GLU A 117 16.54 -3.97 -4.46
C GLU A 117 16.77 -4.01 -5.98
N SER A 118 16.80 -5.23 -6.57
CA SER A 118 16.98 -5.45 -8.01
C SER A 118 15.87 -4.85 -8.88
N SER A 119 14.69 -4.64 -8.32
CA SER A 119 13.52 -4.08 -9.01
C SER A 119 13.29 -2.59 -8.70
N SER A 120 14.13 -2.01 -7.84
CA SER A 120 14.08 -0.58 -7.50
C SER A 120 14.43 0.31 -8.70
N GLY A 121 13.92 1.55 -8.70
CA GLY A 121 14.21 2.55 -9.75
C GLY A 121 13.53 2.30 -11.10
N ARG A 122 12.79 1.21 -11.27
CA ARG A 122 12.12 0.82 -12.53
C ARG A 122 10.68 1.35 -12.67
N GLY A 123 10.22 2.17 -11.73
CA GLY A 123 8.86 2.73 -11.74
C GLY A 123 7.75 1.76 -11.30
N ILE A 124 8.09 0.52 -10.95
CA ILE A 124 7.15 -0.53 -10.56
C ILE A 124 6.25 -0.06 -9.41
N ILE A 125 6.84 0.44 -8.31
CA ILE A 125 6.08 0.94 -7.14
C ILE A 125 5.12 2.05 -7.54
N THR A 126 5.57 3.05 -8.31
CA THR A 126 4.71 4.18 -8.69
C THR A 126 3.51 3.72 -9.51
N LYS A 127 3.70 2.79 -10.47
CA LYS A 127 2.61 2.23 -11.27
C LYS A 127 1.66 1.37 -10.43
N SER A 128 2.20 0.52 -9.56
CA SER A 128 1.43 -0.33 -8.65
C SER A 128 0.59 0.49 -7.68
N CYS A 129 1.18 1.50 -7.02
CA CYS A 129 0.45 2.40 -6.14
C CYS A 129 -0.63 3.17 -6.89
N ARG A 130 -0.35 3.68 -8.08
CA ARG A 130 -1.35 4.36 -8.92
C ARG A 130 -2.58 3.49 -9.15
N ARG A 131 -2.38 2.22 -9.51
CA ARG A 131 -3.49 1.28 -9.74
C ARG A 131 -4.31 0.98 -8.48
N VAL A 132 -3.64 0.82 -7.33
CA VAL A 132 -4.34 0.64 -6.04
C VAL A 132 -5.12 1.89 -5.65
N ILE A 133 -4.55 3.09 -5.84
CA ILE A 133 -5.21 4.37 -5.55
C ILE A 133 -6.48 4.52 -6.39
N GLU A 134 -6.40 4.21 -7.69
CA GLU A 134 -7.56 4.21 -8.59
C GLU A 134 -8.65 3.26 -8.09
N HIS A 135 -8.28 2.03 -7.71
CA HIS A 135 -9.20 1.06 -7.14
C HIS A 135 -9.87 1.59 -5.87
N CYS A 136 -9.09 2.16 -4.96
CA CYS A 136 -9.61 2.72 -3.71
C CYS A 136 -10.58 3.88 -3.94
N PHE A 137 -10.27 4.79 -4.85
CA PHE A 137 -11.13 5.95 -5.12
C PHE A 137 -12.35 5.59 -5.97
N VAL A 138 -12.18 4.75 -7.00
CA VAL A 138 -13.24 4.47 -7.98
C VAL A 138 -14.16 3.35 -7.50
N ASP A 139 -13.58 2.21 -7.07
CA ASP A 139 -14.36 1.01 -6.77
C ASP A 139 -14.78 0.98 -5.30
N LEU A 140 -13.86 1.28 -4.37
CA LEU A 140 -14.13 1.30 -2.94
C LEU A 140 -14.74 2.61 -2.44
N LYS A 141 -14.87 3.63 -3.28
CA LYS A 141 -15.46 4.94 -2.96
C LYS A 141 -14.78 5.64 -1.77
N LEU A 142 -13.53 5.33 -1.52
CA LEU A 142 -12.73 6.07 -0.54
C LEU A 142 -12.46 7.48 -1.06
N HIS A 143 -12.12 8.40 -0.16
CA HIS A 143 -12.03 9.82 -0.48
C HIS A 143 -10.63 10.41 -0.29
N ARG A 144 -9.86 9.90 0.68
CA ARG A 144 -8.58 10.48 1.05
C ARG A 144 -7.50 9.42 1.22
N LEU A 145 -6.41 9.59 0.50
CA LEU A 145 -5.17 8.81 0.67
C LEU A 145 -4.19 9.59 1.56
N VAL A 146 -3.51 8.85 2.43
CA VAL A 146 -2.33 9.33 3.18
C VAL A 146 -1.17 8.37 2.94
N ILE A 147 0.03 8.92 2.71
CA ILE A 147 1.30 8.19 2.73
C ILE A 147 2.20 8.87 3.77
N GLU A 148 2.58 8.14 4.80
CA GLU A 148 3.58 8.57 5.79
C GLU A 148 4.93 7.93 5.44
N VAL A 149 5.98 8.73 5.40
CA VAL A 149 7.32 8.31 5.00
C VAL A 149 8.34 8.89 5.97
N ALA A 150 9.29 8.09 6.42
CA ALA A 150 10.44 8.60 7.17
C ALA A 150 11.12 9.74 6.38
N ALA A 151 11.43 10.84 7.05
CA ALA A 151 11.88 12.08 6.40
C ALA A 151 13.14 11.88 5.53
N ASP A 152 14.01 10.96 5.94
CA ASP A 152 15.26 10.64 5.25
C ASP A 152 15.11 9.55 4.17
N ASN A 153 13.93 8.92 4.05
CA ASN A 153 13.66 7.93 3.01
C ASN A 153 13.32 8.62 1.67
N HIS A 154 14.34 9.21 1.04
CA HIS A 154 14.18 9.94 -0.21
C HIS A 154 13.56 9.12 -1.35
N PRO A 155 13.91 7.83 -1.56
CA PRO A 155 13.26 7.02 -2.59
C PRO A 155 11.74 6.90 -2.40
N SER A 156 11.29 6.67 -1.17
CA SER A 156 9.86 6.56 -0.87
C SER A 156 9.14 7.90 -1.01
N ARG A 157 9.74 9.01 -0.56
CA ARG A 157 9.20 10.36 -0.77
C ARG A 157 9.00 10.66 -2.25
N ALA A 158 10.00 10.33 -3.08
CA ALA A 158 9.92 10.53 -4.52
C ALA A 158 8.77 9.74 -5.18
N VAL A 159 8.32 8.61 -4.61
CA VAL A 159 7.12 7.91 -5.08
C VAL A 159 5.87 8.75 -4.80
N ALA A 160 5.68 9.25 -3.58
CA ALA A 160 4.54 10.09 -3.22
C ALA A 160 4.48 11.36 -4.09
N GLU A 161 5.63 12.00 -4.35
CA GLU A 161 5.73 13.17 -5.22
C GLU A 161 5.35 12.86 -6.68
N ARG A 162 5.84 11.72 -7.24
CA ARG A 162 5.47 11.28 -8.62
C ARG A 162 4.00 10.89 -8.76
N LEU A 163 3.38 10.46 -7.67
CA LEU A 163 1.95 10.21 -7.62
C LEU A 163 1.13 11.51 -7.54
N GLY A 164 1.79 12.66 -7.38
CA GLY A 164 1.13 13.96 -7.31
C GLY A 164 0.51 14.27 -5.95
N LEU A 165 0.93 13.57 -4.89
CA LEU A 165 0.47 13.87 -3.54
C LEU A 165 1.10 15.17 -3.04
N ARG A 166 0.31 15.99 -2.33
CA ARG A 166 0.83 17.19 -1.69
C ARG A 166 1.42 16.88 -0.32
N LEU A 167 2.46 17.60 0.04
CA LEU A 167 3.00 17.61 1.38
C LEU A 167 2.00 18.33 2.33
N GLU A 168 1.57 17.66 3.39
CA GLU A 168 0.67 18.25 4.41
C GLU A 168 1.37 18.58 5.72
N GLY A 169 2.49 17.96 6.01
CA GLY A 169 3.23 18.28 7.23
C GLY A 169 4.37 17.31 7.54
N ILE A 170 5.05 17.63 8.63
CA ILE A 170 6.10 16.80 9.21
C ILE A 170 5.72 16.52 10.65
N SER A 171 5.65 15.24 11.00
CA SER A 171 5.47 14.79 12.37
C SER A 171 6.83 14.54 13.00
N LYS A 172 7.17 15.34 14.01
CA LYS A 172 8.46 15.28 14.70
C LYS A 172 8.57 14.02 15.53
N ASP A 173 9.74 13.34 15.46
CA ASP A 173 10.07 12.15 16.26
C ASP A 173 8.94 11.09 16.24
N ARG A 174 8.33 10.89 15.09
CA ARG A 174 7.11 10.09 14.90
C ARG A 174 7.35 8.61 14.96
N GLU A 175 8.51 8.16 14.49
CA GLU A 175 8.81 6.73 14.31
C GLU A 175 10.13 6.39 15.00
N TRP A 176 10.14 5.25 15.73
CA TRP A 176 11.35 4.67 16.28
C TRP A 176 11.94 3.67 15.28
N LEU A 177 13.10 4.00 14.72
CA LEU A 177 13.86 3.11 13.84
C LEU A 177 15.09 2.62 14.58
N TYR A 178 14.98 1.43 15.17
CA TYR A 178 16.04 0.69 15.87
C TYR A 178 16.64 1.42 17.08
N ASP A 179 17.41 2.48 16.85
CA ASP A 179 18.21 3.20 17.84
C ASP A 179 17.96 4.72 17.85
N ARG A 180 17.06 5.21 16.99
CA ARG A 180 16.76 6.62 16.85
C ARG A 180 15.29 6.91 16.57
N PHE A 181 14.83 8.07 16.99
CA PHE A 181 13.60 8.62 16.46
C PHE A 181 13.84 9.26 15.07
N THR A 182 12.89 9.13 14.20
CA THR A 182 12.88 9.81 12.92
C THR A 182 11.59 10.59 12.73
N ASP A 183 11.68 11.71 12.02
CA ASP A 183 10.52 12.48 11.61
C ASP A 183 9.79 11.71 10.49
N SER A 184 8.47 11.85 10.44
CA SER A 184 7.68 11.36 9.30
C SER A 184 7.13 12.53 8.50
N VAL A 185 7.22 12.41 7.19
CA VAL A 185 6.62 13.35 6.23
C VAL A 185 5.29 12.79 5.80
N MET A 186 4.24 13.58 5.95
CA MET A 186 2.88 13.21 5.55
C MET A 186 2.56 13.77 4.17
N PHE A 187 2.27 12.90 3.24
CA PHE A 187 1.73 13.23 1.91
C PHE A 187 0.28 12.79 1.81
N ALA A 188 -0.55 13.58 1.13
CA ALA A 188 -1.95 13.21 0.95
C ALA A 188 -2.52 13.72 -0.39
N ILE A 189 -3.62 13.09 -0.81
CA ILE A 189 -4.44 13.51 -1.94
C ILE A 189 -5.88 13.07 -1.72
N THR A 190 -6.84 13.84 -2.23
CA THR A 190 -8.26 13.50 -2.23
C THR A 190 -8.71 12.96 -3.59
N ALA A 191 -9.82 12.22 -3.62
CA ALA A 191 -10.37 11.68 -4.86
C ALA A 191 -10.66 12.76 -5.94
N PRO A 192 -11.22 13.96 -5.61
CA PRO A 192 -11.39 15.02 -6.61
C PRO A 192 -10.06 15.52 -7.18
N GLU A 193 -9.02 15.68 -6.35
CA GLU A 193 -7.69 16.10 -6.82
C GLU A 193 -7.07 15.04 -7.73
N TRP A 194 -7.22 13.76 -7.38
CA TRP A 194 -6.75 12.65 -8.19
C TRP A 194 -7.40 12.59 -9.56
N ASN A 195 -8.72 12.76 -9.63
CA ASN A 195 -9.48 12.77 -10.89
C ASN A 195 -9.02 13.90 -11.83
N VAL A 196 -8.75 15.08 -11.30
CA VAL A 196 -8.22 16.21 -12.10
C VAL A 196 -6.85 15.87 -12.68
N GLN A 197 -5.96 15.25 -11.90
CA GLN A 197 -4.61 14.89 -12.36
C GLN A 197 -4.61 13.76 -13.40
N SER A 198 -5.51 12.77 -13.25
CA SER A 198 -5.61 11.62 -14.16
C SER A 198 -6.40 11.90 -15.44
N GLY A 199 -7.02 13.08 -15.55
CA GLY A 199 -7.87 13.44 -16.70
C GLY A 199 -9.18 12.66 -16.77
N ALA A 200 -9.55 11.99 -15.70
CA ALA A 200 -10.82 11.29 -15.54
C ALA A 200 -11.91 12.30 -15.10
N ASN A 201 -12.57 12.93 -16.07
CA ASN A 201 -13.79 13.73 -15.89
C ASN A 201 -15.01 12.93 -16.33
#